data_cb5931eeb1701ba28bdb139029cd05ef
#
_entry.id   cb5931eeb1701ba28bdb139029cd05ef
#
_cell.length_a   1.000
_cell.length_b   1.000
_cell.length_c   1.000
_cell.angle_alpha   90.00
_cell.angle_beta   90.00
_cell.angle_gamma   90.00
#
_symmetry.space_group_name_H-M   'P 1'
#
loop_
_entity.id
_entity.type
_entity.pdbx_description
1 polymer ?
#
loop_
_entity_poly.entity_id
_entity_poly.type
_entity_poly.pdbx_seq_one_letter_code
_entity_poly.pdbx_strand_id
1 'polypeptide(L)'
;MNDRHNDIIRIRPQIKKHQTFDNMSAEERFQNATLRPVLKLQNPLLLASFVNYAIKHKGVFFDIPIDKQMAYIENAIHKDQKFRNALKGMIIGQFTMEEYTAYTQNSSKLNKRMMNLVIARLQDQLQLLVPQVLSKTG
;
A
#
# COMPACT_ATOMS: atom_id res chain seq x y z
N MET A 1 14.08 -25.62 6.92
CA MET A 1 12.98 -24.80 7.44
C MET A 1 13.30 -23.35 7.18
N ASN A 2 12.38 -22.58 6.60
CA ASN A 2 12.65 -21.18 6.33
C ASN A 2 12.47 -20.33 7.59
N ASP A 3 13.16 -19.20 7.61
CA ASP A 3 13.10 -18.24 8.72
C ASP A 3 12.31 -16.99 8.31
N ARG A 4 11.16 -17.21 7.72
CA ARG A 4 10.33 -16.16 7.14
C ARG A 4 10.01 -15.05 8.12
N HIS A 5 9.65 -15.41 9.35
CA HIS A 5 9.29 -14.41 10.36
C HIS A 5 10.44 -13.41 10.60
N ASN A 6 11.62 -13.93 10.91
CA ASN A 6 12.77 -13.07 11.22
C ASN A 6 13.23 -12.30 9.98
N ASP A 7 13.17 -12.92 8.80
CA ASP A 7 13.56 -12.24 7.57
C ASP A 7 12.63 -11.06 7.25
N ILE A 8 11.32 -11.25 7.42
CA ILE A 8 10.35 -10.19 7.20
C ILE A 8 10.58 -9.03 8.19
N ILE A 9 10.75 -9.34 9.46
CA ILE A 9 10.97 -8.31 10.49
C ILE A 9 12.27 -7.57 10.21
N ARG A 10 13.32 -8.28 9.80
CA ARG A 10 14.63 -7.69 9.53
C ARG A 10 14.60 -6.66 8.41
N ILE A 11 13.87 -6.93 7.33
CA ILE A 11 13.83 -6.02 6.17
C ILE A 11 12.81 -4.90 6.34
N ARG A 12 11.93 -4.99 7.32
CA ARG A 12 10.85 -4.02 7.50
C ARG A 12 11.35 -2.73 8.13
N PRO A 13 11.07 -1.57 7.52
CA PRO A 13 11.49 -0.29 8.11
C PRO A 13 10.78 -0.04 9.43
N GLN A 14 11.46 0.63 10.35
CA GLN A 14 10.86 1.06 11.61
C GLN A 14 10.30 2.47 11.46
N ILE A 15 9.13 2.72 12.06
CA ILE A 15 8.49 4.03 12.05
C ILE A 15 8.29 4.47 13.51
N LYS A 16 9.21 5.25 14.02
CA LYS A 16 9.26 5.61 15.45
C LYS A 16 8.12 6.51 15.89
N LYS A 17 7.63 7.39 15.03
CA LYS A 17 6.60 8.37 15.41
C LYS A 17 5.18 7.81 15.41
N HIS A 18 4.98 6.56 15.04
CA HIS A 18 3.68 5.90 15.04
C HIS A 18 3.63 4.85 16.14
N GLN A 19 3.87 5.29 17.37
CA GLN A 19 3.84 4.41 18.51
C GLN A 19 2.40 3.98 18.84
N THR A 20 2.27 2.79 19.43
CA THR A 20 0.97 2.32 19.90
C THR A 20 0.77 2.76 21.36
N PHE A 21 -0.46 3.14 21.69
CA PHE A 21 -0.86 3.56 23.03
C PHE A 21 -2.01 2.67 23.52
N ASP A 22 -2.17 2.57 24.82
CA ASP A 22 -3.18 1.69 25.42
C ASP A 22 -4.60 2.03 25.01
N ASN A 23 -4.87 3.30 24.70
CA ASN A 23 -6.22 3.74 24.31
C ASN A 23 -6.50 3.59 22.82
N MET A 24 -5.57 3.06 22.04
CA MET A 24 -5.79 2.82 20.62
C MET A 24 -6.68 1.61 20.40
N SER A 25 -7.53 1.67 19.38
CA SER A 25 -8.30 0.50 18.94
C SER A 25 -7.36 -0.56 18.35
N ALA A 26 -7.87 -1.79 18.23
CA ALA A 26 -7.10 -2.87 17.61
C ALA A 26 -6.73 -2.52 16.17
N GLU A 27 -7.65 -1.89 15.42
CA GLU A 27 -7.40 -1.47 14.05
C GLU A 27 -6.31 -0.40 13.95
N GLU A 28 -6.30 0.56 14.87
CA GLU A 28 -5.25 1.59 14.89
C GLU A 28 -3.88 1.00 15.21
N ARG A 29 -3.83 0.05 16.15
CA ARG A 29 -2.58 -0.64 16.49
C ARG A 29 -2.04 -1.41 15.30
N PHE A 30 -2.91 -2.15 14.61
CA PHE A 30 -2.52 -2.89 13.43
C PHE A 30 -2.04 -1.95 12.32
N GLN A 31 -2.74 -0.84 12.13
CA GLN A 31 -2.35 0.16 11.15
C GLN A 31 -0.94 0.69 11.42
N ASN A 32 -0.66 1.07 12.66
CA ASN A 32 0.62 1.69 13.00
C ASN A 32 1.76 0.68 13.11
N ALA A 33 1.49 -0.51 13.63
CA ALA A 33 2.53 -1.52 13.86
C ALA A 33 2.83 -2.37 12.63
N THR A 34 1.86 -2.57 11.75
CA THR A 34 1.99 -3.48 10.61
C THR A 34 1.81 -2.78 9.27
N LEU A 35 0.67 -2.11 9.06
CA LEU A 35 0.37 -1.55 7.73
C LEU A 35 1.36 -0.47 7.31
N ARG A 36 1.65 0.50 8.17
CA ARG A 36 2.56 1.60 7.81
C ARG A 36 3.97 1.12 7.49
N PRO A 37 4.61 0.26 8.30
CA PRO A 37 5.93 -0.27 7.95
C PRO A 37 5.93 -1.08 6.65
N VAL A 38 4.91 -1.91 6.42
CA VAL A 38 4.81 -2.70 5.18
C VAL A 38 4.63 -1.79 3.98
N LEU A 39 3.77 -0.76 4.09
CA LEU A 39 3.58 0.20 2.99
C LEU A 39 4.88 0.94 2.67
N LYS A 40 5.65 1.29 3.67
CA LYS A 40 6.95 1.95 3.45
C LYS A 40 7.90 1.02 2.72
N LEU A 41 7.96 -0.25 3.10
CA LEU A 41 8.76 -1.25 2.42
C LEU A 41 8.34 -1.41 0.96
N GLN A 42 7.03 -1.48 0.72
CA GLN A 42 6.46 -1.76 -0.60
C GLN A 42 6.27 -0.51 -1.47
N ASN A 43 6.64 0.67 -0.97
CA ASN A 43 6.37 1.92 -1.67
C ASN A 43 6.85 1.92 -3.13
N PRO A 44 8.10 1.51 -3.45
CA PRO A 44 8.53 1.52 -4.84
C PRO A 44 7.67 0.61 -5.73
N LEU A 45 7.27 -0.54 -5.21
CA LEU A 45 6.44 -1.48 -5.95
C LEU A 45 5.02 -0.92 -6.16
N LEU A 46 4.46 -0.26 -5.15
CA LEU A 46 3.14 0.37 -5.26
C LEU A 46 3.15 1.47 -6.32
N LEU A 47 4.18 2.30 -6.33
CA LEU A 47 4.33 3.35 -7.36
C LEU A 47 4.42 2.74 -8.75
N ALA A 48 5.26 1.75 -8.93
CA ALA A 48 5.45 1.09 -10.22
C ALA A 48 4.16 0.39 -10.68
N SER A 49 3.45 -0.24 -9.76
CA SER A 49 2.17 -0.91 -10.06
C SER A 49 1.13 0.07 -10.54
N PHE A 50 1.03 1.22 -9.91
CA PHE A 50 0.07 2.23 -10.33
C PHE A 50 0.43 2.80 -11.70
N VAL A 51 1.70 3.10 -11.94
CA VAL A 51 2.15 3.60 -13.26
C VAL A 51 1.84 2.58 -14.34
N ASN A 52 2.11 1.30 -14.11
CA ASN A 52 1.78 0.24 -15.06
C ASN A 52 0.28 0.18 -15.33
N TYR A 53 -0.53 0.30 -14.27
CA TYR A 53 -1.99 0.35 -14.41
C TYR A 53 -2.41 1.52 -15.31
N ALA A 54 -1.87 2.71 -15.05
CA ALA A 54 -2.21 3.90 -15.82
C ALA A 54 -1.81 3.76 -17.30
N ILE A 55 -0.64 3.18 -17.57
CA ILE A 55 -0.18 2.93 -18.94
C ILE A 55 -1.15 1.99 -19.65
N LYS A 56 -1.57 0.91 -18.99
CA LYS A 56 -2.50 -0.06 -19.58
C LYS A 56 -3.89 0.54 -19.82
N HIS A 57 -4.22 1.63 -19.14
CA HIS A 57 -5.46 2.36 -19.33
C HIS A 57 -5.24 3.59 -20.22
N LYS A 58 -4.41 3.45 -21.26
CA LYS A 58 -4.17 4.43 -22.34
C LYS A 58 -3.39 5.66 -21.90
N GLY A 59 -2.80 5.65 -20.71
CA GLY A 59 -1.97 6.75 -20.24
C GLY A 59 -2.71 8.06 -19.95
N VAL A 60 -4.03 8.04 -19.90
CA VAL A 60 -4.85 9.24 -19.65
C VAL A 60 -4.45 9.94 -18.38
N PHE A 61 -4.09 9.17 -17.35
CA PHE A 61 -3.68 9.71 -16.06
C PHE A 61 -2.57 10.77 -16.17
N PHE A 62 -1.63 10.56 -17.09
CA PHE A 62 -0.45 11.43 -17.19
C PHE A 62 -0.76 12.80 -17.81
N ASP A 63 -1.91 12.94 -18.47
CA ASP A 63 -2.27 14.14 -19.23
C ASP A 63 -3.34 14.99 -18.54
N ILE A 64 -3.83 14.59 -17.36
CA ILE A 64 -4.90 15.32 -16.68
C ILE A 64 -4.34 16.16 -15.53
N PRO A 65 -5.08 17.24 -15.12
CA PRO A 65 -4.63 18.10 -14.01
C PRO A 65 -4.54 17.37 -12.68
N ILE A 66 -3.81 17.96 -11.72
CA ILE A 66 -3.55 17.36 -10.41
C ILE A 66 -4.84 16.97 -9.69
N ASP A 67 -5.85 17.84 -9.65
CA ASP A 67 -7.11 17.51 -8.98
C ASP A 67 -7.79 16.28 -9.58
N LYS A 68 -7.71 16.14 -10.91
CA LYS A 68 -8.25 14.97 -11.61
C LYS A 68 -7.38 13.74 -11.41
N GLN A 69 -6.07 13.92 -11.27
CA GLN A 69 -5.17 12.81 -10.93
C GLN A 69 -5.50 12.24 -9.54
N MET A 70 -5.77 13.12 -8.58
CA MET A 70 -6.17 12.69 -7.24
C MET A 70 -7.45 11.84 -7.28
N ALA A 71 -8.45 12.30 -8.02
CA ALA A 71 -9.71 11.58 -8.19
C ALA A 71 -9.51 10.26 -8.95
N TYR A 72 -8.63 10.23 -9.95
CA TYR A 72 -8.33 9.04 -10.72
C TYR A 72 -7.78 7.94 -9.82
N ILE A 73 -6.85 8.27 -8.93
CA ILE A 73 -6.26 7.30 -7.99
C ILE A 73 -7.36 6.70 -7.11
N GLU A 74 -8.21 7.54 -6.53
CA GLU A 74 -9.31 7.05 -5.68
C GLU A 74 -10.24 6.12 -6.45
N ASN A 75 -10.65 6.53 -7.65
CA ASN A 75 -11.56 5.75 -8.46
C ASN A 75 -10.96 4.42 -8.91
N ALA A 76 -9.69 4.42 -9.32
CA ALA A 76 -9.02 3.20 -9.76
C ALA A 76 -8.99 2.16 -8.63
N ILE A 77 -8.65 2.59 -7.43
CA ILE A 77 -8.51 1.67 -6.29
C ILE A 77 -9.87 1.24 -5.73
N HIS A 78 -10.84 2.16 -5.67
CA HIS A 78 -12.16 1.82 -5.14
C HIS A 78 -13.01 1.01 -6.11
N LYS A 79 -12.91 1.27 -7.41
CA LYS A 79 -13.83 0.69 -8.40
C LYS A 79 -13.27 -0.50 -9.16
N ASP A 80 -11.96 -0.57 -9.37
CA ASP A 80 -11.35 -1.69 -10.07
C ASP A 80 -10.99 -2.79 -9.07
N GLN A 81 -11.87 -3.77 -8.96
CA GLN A 81 -11.73 -4.87 -8.01
C GLN A 81 -10.43 -5.65 -8.23
N LYS A 82 -10.07 -5.88 -9.49
CA LYS A 82 -8.88 -6.65 -9.84
C LYS A 82 -7.61 -5.93 -9.39
N PHE A 83 -7.53 -4.63 -9.67
CA PHE A 83 -6.39 -3.82 -9.26
C PHE A 83 -6.30 -3.71 -7.74
N ARG A 84 -7.44 -3.46 -7.08
CA ARG A 84 -7.49 -3.39 -5.62
C ARG A 84 -6.99 -4.68 -4.98
N ASN A 85 -7.41 -5.83 -5.50
CA ASN A 85 -6.99 -7.13 -4.97
C ASN A 85 -5.49 -7.37 -5.17
N ALA A 86 -4.95 -6.92 -6.31
CA ALA A 86 -3.50 -7.02 -6.55
C ALA A 86 -2.72 -6.21 -5.52
N LEU A 87 -3.14 -4.98 -5.24
CA LEU A 87 -2.51 -4.13 -4.23
C LEU A 87 -2.57 -4.76 -2.84
N LYS A 88 -3.74 -5.30 -2.47
CA LYS A 88 -3.89 -5.99 -1.19
C LYS A 88 -2.90 -7.16 -1.07
N GLY A 89 -2.75 -7.94 -2.13
CA GLY A 89 -1.83 -9.07 -2.15
C GLY A 89 -0.38 -8.65 -1.92
N MET A 90 0.03 -7.53 -2.51
CA MET A 90 1.39 -7.00 -2.34
C MET A 90 1.67 -6.63 -0.88
N ILE A 91 0.66 -6.17 -0.18
CA ILE A 91 0.78 -5.75 1.22
C ILE A 91 0.70 -6.97 2.14
N ILE A 92 -0.34 -7.78 1.98
CA ILE A 92 -0.58 -8.96 2.82
C ILE A 92 0.56 -9.97 2.70
N GLY A 93 1.16 -10.07 1.51
CA GLY A 93 2.29 -10.97 1.28
C GLY A 93 3.50 -10.67 2.16
N GLN A 94 3.57 -9.49 2.76
CA GLN A 94 4.66 -9.11 3.66
C GLN A 94 4.31 -9.23 5.14
N PHE A 95 3.15 -9.77 5.47
CA PHE A 95 2.76 -10.01 6.86
C PHE A 95 3.50 -11.23 7.44
N THR A 96 3.80 -11.17 8.73
CA THR A 96 4.17 -12.38 9.47
C THR A 96 2.92 -13.26 9.64
N MET A 97 3.11 -14.51 10.02
CA MET A 97 1.97 -15.39 10.26
C MET A 97 1.10 -14.86 11.40
N GLU A 98 1.73 -14.30 12.44
CA GLU A 98 0.99 -13.69 13.56
C GLU A 98 0.14 -12.52 13.09
N GLU A 99 0.71 -11.65 12.25
CA GLU A 99 -0.02 -10.52 11.69
C GLU A 99 -1.15 -10.97 10.78
N TYR A 100 -0.93 -12.00 9.97
CA TYR A 100 -1.97 -12.53 9.10
C TYR A 100 -3.14 -13.08 9.92
N THR A 101 -2.85 -13.80 11.00
CA THR A 101 -3.88 -14.31 11.91
C THR A 101 -4.71 -13.16 12.50
N ALA A 102 -4.05 -12.11 12.97
CA ALA A 102 -4.74 -10.92 13.48
C ALA A 102 -5.58 -10.23 12.39
N TYR A 103 -5.03 -10.12 11.19
CA TYR A 103 -5.72 -9.54 10.04
C TYR A 103 -7.04 -10.29 9.75
N THR A 104 -7.01 -11.63 9.76
CA THR A 104 -8.20 -12.42 9.42
C THR A 104 -9.35 -12.23 10.42
N GLN A 105 -9.07 -11.78 11.64
CA GLN A 105 -10.09 -11.54 12.65
C GLN A 105 -10.90 -10.26 12.36
N ASN A 106 -10.40 -9.37 11.52
CA ASN A 106 -11.03 -8.08 11.25
C ASN A 106 -10.72 -7.58 9.85
N SER A 107 -10.72 -8.48 8.88
CA SER A 107 -10.24 -8.20 7.52
C SER A 107 -11.00 -7.09 6.82
N SER A 108 -12.32 -7.01 7.00
CA SER A 108 -13.14 -5.99 6.33
C SER A 108 -12.70 -4.57 6.71
N LYS A 109 -12.58 -4.30 8.01
CA LYS A 109 -12.16 -2.97 8.49
C LYS A 109 -10.70 -2.69 8.15
N LEU A 110 -9.84 -3.69 8.27
CA LEU A 110 -8.42 -3.54 7.96
C LEU A 110 -8.18 -3.33 6.47
N ASN A 111 -8.95 -3.99 5.60
CA ASN A 111 -8.88 -3.75 4.16
C ASN A 111 -9.21 -2.29 3.81
N LYS A 112 -10.23 -1.74 4.46
CA LYS A 112 -10.61 -0.35 4.25
C LYS A 112 -9.48 0.61 4.64
N ARG A 113 -8.89 0.40 5.82
CA ARG A 113 -7.75 1.20 6.27
C ARG A 113 -6.55 1.05 5.33
N MET A 114 -6.27 -0.19 4.91
CA MET A 114 -5.18 -0.48 3.99
C MET A 114 -5.32 0.29 2.68
N MET A 115 -6.51 0.24 2.07
CA MET A 115 -6.73 0.92 0.80
C MET A 115 -6.69 2.45 0.95
N ASN A 116 -7.22 2.98 2.05
CA ASN A 116 -7.14 4.42 2.32
C ASN A 116 -5.69 4.88 2.46
N LEU A 117 -4.85 4.07 3.10
CA LEU A 117 -3.42 4.39 3.24
C LEU A 117 -2.70 4.32 1.90
N VAL A 118 -3.03 3.34 1.06
CA VAL A 118 -2.43 3.25 -0.29
C VAL A 118 -2.81 4.47 -1.12
N ILE A 119 -4.08 4.84 -1.12
CA ILE A 119 -4.57 6.02 -1.86
C ILE A 119 -3.81 7.27 -1.41
N ALA A 120 -3.76 7.51 -0.10
CA ALA A 120 -3.08 8.68 0.45
C ALA A 120 -1.60 8.70 0.06
N ARG A 121 -0.94 7.55 0.13
CA ARG A 121 0.48 7.45 -0.20
C ARG A 121 0.75 7.75 -1.67
N LEU A 122 -0.09 7.25 -2.58
CA LEU A 122 0.04 7.55 -4.00
C LEU A 122 -0.25 9.02 -4.29
N GLN A 123 -1.28 9.58 -3.65
CA GLN A 123 -1.62 10.98 -3.83
C GLN A 123 -0.51 11.92 -3.32
N ASP A 124 0.16 11.54 -2.25
CA ASP A 124 1.26 12.33 -1.70
C ASP A 124 2.52 12.30 -2.56
N GLN A 125 2.58 11.40 -3.53
CA GLN A 125 3.77 11.17 -4.36
C GLN A 125 3.46 11.31 -5.85
N LEU A 126 2.53 12.19 -6.21
CA LEU A 126 2.12 12.37 -7.62
C LEU A 126 3.31 12.65 -8.55
N GLN A 127 4.30 13.42 -8.08
CA GLN A 127 5.46 13.77 -8.89
C GLN A 127 6.30 12.54 -9.28
N LEU A 128 6.13 11.43 -8.58
CA LEU A 128 6.83 10.18 -8.88
C LEU A 128 6.02 9.25 -9.78
N LEU A 129 4.74 9.57 -10.02
CA LEU A 129 3.85 8.74 -10.84
C LEU A 129 3.99 9.13 -12.30
N VAL A 130 5.13 8.77 -12.88
CA VAL A 130 5.49 9.07 -14.27
C VAL A 130 6.02 7.80 -14.92
N PRO A 131 5.88 7.66 -16.27
CA PRO A 131 6.29 6.42 -16.95
C PRO A 131 7.72 5.99 -16.67
N GLN A 132 8.62 6.93 -16.38
CA GLN A 132 10.04 6.65 -16.13
C GLN A 132 10.27 5.84 -14.85
N VAL A 133 9.30 5.76 -13.94
CA VAL A 133 9.47 4.98 -12.71
C VAL A 133 9.70 3.49 -12.99
N LEU A 134 9.16 2.98 -14.09
CA LEU A 134 9.36 1.57 -14.49
C LEU A 134 10.73 1.34 -15.09
N SER A 135 11.28 2.31 -15.81
CA SER A 135 12.59 2.17 -16.44
C SER A 135 13.75 2.22 -15.44
N LYS A 136 13.51 2.75 -14.24
CA LYS A 136 14.53 2.84 -13.19
C LYS A 136 14.70 1.55 -12.40
N THR A 137 13.85 0.56 -12.63
CA THR A 137 13.85 -0.69 -11.88
C THR A 137 14.65 -1.80 -12.57
N GLY A 138 15.23 -1.50 -13.70
CA GLY A 138 15.98 -2.48 -14.48
C GLY A 138 17.32 -2.87 -13.88
#